data_54e512beff2f261a86b782d83da64b51
#
_entry.id   54e512beff2f261a86b782d83da64b51
#
_cell.length_a   1.000
_cell.length_b   1.000
_cell.length_c   1.000
_cell.angle_alpha   90.00
_cell.angle_beta   90.00
_cell.angle_gamma   90.00
#
_symmetry.space_group_name_H-M   'P 1'
#
loop_
_entity.id
_entity.type
_entity.pdbx_description
1 polymer ?
#
loop_
_entity_poly.entity_id
_entity_poly.type
_entity_poly.pdbx_seq_one_letter_code
_entity_poly.pdbx_strand_id
1 'polypeptide(L)'
;MLSIIIPAFNRAKTLPRALDSVFSQALENNSQIEVLLIDDGSSDETAKMIAKEYPHVRYFYQDNAGVSAARNLGIKRARGVWLAFLDSDDEWLVGKLAAQLKALQDSGLKVCHTQEIWIRNGVRVNQMNKHKKSGGWIYLNCLPMCAMSPSSILIHRSVFEAVGDFDESLPACEDYDLWLRICAEYEVCYLPTPFLNKYGGHEDQLSRQHWGMDRFRVIALEKMLNSGGLDKDKFAATKAVLLSKLEILLNGALKRGNASLAEQCRVKLAVYE
;
A
#
# COMPACT_ATOMS: atom_id res chain seq x y z
N MET A 1 17.47 8.83 10.44
CA MET A 1 16.10 9.27 10.82
C MET A 1 15.09 8.50 9.99
N LEU A 2 14.00 8.08 10.60
CA LEU A 2 12.90 7.34 10.00
C LEU A 2 11.62 8.17 10.12
N SER A 3 10.83 8.26 9.05
CA SER A 3 9.53 8.94 9.03
C SER A 3 8.41 7.91 8.91
N ILE A 4 7.42 8.02 9.77
CA ILE A 4 6.23 7.19 9.76
C ILE A 4 5.08 8.06 9.26
N ILE A 5 4.42 7.65 8.18
CA ILE A 5 3.36 8.38 7.50
C ILE A 5 2.03 7.65 7.75
N ILE A 6 1.09 8.34 8.37
CA ILE A 6 -0.23 7.82 8.70
C ILE A 6 -1.28 8.68 7.99
N PRO A 7 -1.89 8.21 6.89
CA PRO A 7 -3.04 8.88 6.31
C PRO A 7 -4.28 8.62 7.17
N ALA A 8 -5.11 9.65 7.39
CA ALA A 8 -6.33 9.53 8.17
C ALA A 8 -7.47 10.34 7.54
N PHE A 9 -8.67 9.77 7.56
CA PHE A 9 -9.91 10.44 7.19
C PHE A 9 -11.04 9.92 8.08
N ASN A 10 -11.53 10.77 9.01
CA ASN A 10 -12.56 10.41 10.00
C ASN A 10 -12.16 9.16 10.82
N ARG A 11 -11.03 9.22 11.54
CA ARG A 11 -10.42 8.09 12.25
C ARG A 11 -10.22 8.31 13.76
N ALA A 12 -10.92 9.24 14.38
CA ALA A 12 -10.79 9.55 15.81
C ALA A 12 -10.85 8.29 16.70
N LYS A 13 -11.61 7.26 16.31
CA LYS A 13 -11.78 6.02 17.10
C LYS A 13 -10.67 4.99 16.93
N THR A 14 -10.09 4.86 15.75
CA THR A 14 -9.11 3.79 15.43
C THR A 14 -7.66 4.28 15.51
N LEU A 15 -7.46 5.56 15.23
CA LEU A 15 -6.15 6.21 15.18
C LEU A 15 -5.33 6.10 16.48
N PRO A 16 -5.90 6.16 17.70
CA PRO A 16 -5.16 5.93 18.93
C PRO A 16 -4.40 4.60 18.92
N ARG A 17 -5.04 3.50 18.53
CA ARG A 17 -4.40 2.18 18.44
C ARG A 17 -3.21 2.20 17.48
N ALA A 18 -3.37 2.81 16.32
CA ALA A 18 -2.29 2.94 15.33
C ALA A 18 -1.11 3.75 15.90
N LEU A 19 -1.37 4.91 16.50
CA LEU A 19 -0.35 5.77 17.09
C LEU A 19 0.36 5.11 18.28
N ASP A 20 -0.37 4.51 19.21
CA ASP A 20 0.20 3.81 20.36
C ASP A 20 1.12 2.67 19.91
N SER A 21 0.75 1.96 18.84
CA SER A 21 1.58 0.91 18.25
C SER A 21 2.89 1.44 17.65
N VAL A 22 2.89 2.67 17.13
CA VAL A 22 4.09 3.36 16.65
C VAL A 22 4.97 3.78 17.81
N PHE A 23 4.40 4.40 18.85
CA PHE A 23 5.17 4.86 20.01
C PHE A 23 5.71 3.72 20.87
N SER A 24 5.17 2.52 20.74
CA SER A 24 5.71 1.30 21.37
C SER A 24 6.97 0.75 20.67
N GLN A 25 7.35 1.28 19.49
CA GLN A 25 8.52 0.80 18.76
C GLN A 25 9.81 1.31 19.41
N ALA A 26 10.60 0.40 19.95
CA ALA A 26 11.94 0.69 20.43
C ALA A 26 12.95 0.59 19.27
N LEU A 27 13.81 1.59 19.13
CA LEU A 27 14.94 1.55 18.19
C LEU A 27 16.25 1.67 18.97
N GLU A 28 17.23 0.85 18.58
CA GLU A 28 18.60 0.95 19.08
C GLU A 28 19.30 2.19 18.50
N ASN A 29 20.40 2.61 19.16
CA ASN A 29 21.36 3.61 18.66
C ASN A 29 20.80 5.01 18.37
N ASN A 30 19.95 5.59 19.23
CA ASN A 30 19.42 6.96 19.07
C ASN A 30 18.77 7.24 17.70
N SER A 31 18.27 6.22 17.03
CA SER A 31 17.56 6.41 15.77
C SER A 31 16.32 7.28 15.99
N GLN A 32 16.32 8.46 15.38
CA GLN A 32 15.21 9.40 15.52
C GLN A 32 14.03 8.93 14.65
N ILE A 33 12.86 8.88 15.27
CA ILE A 33 11.58 8.65 14.60
C ILE A 33 10.81 9.97 14.58
N GLU A 34 10.24 10.33 13.45
CA GLU A 34 9.17 11.31 13.35
C GLU A 34 7.89 10.64 12.88
N VAL A 35 6.77 11.08 13.42
CA VAL A 35 5.44 10.60 13.05
C VAL A 35 4.69 11.75 12.36
N LEU A 36 4.25 11.51 11.14
CA LEU A 36 3.46 12.45 10.35
C LEU A 36 2.04 11.88 10.21
N LEU A 37 1.07 12.58 10.75
CA LEU A 37 -0.33 12.32 10.49
C LEU A 37 -0.80 13.27 9.39
N ILE A 38 -1.31 12.69 8.33
CA ILE A 38 -1.90 13.43 7.21
C ILE A 38 -3.40 13.25 7.26
N ASP A 39 -4.06 14.29 7.70
CA ASP A 39 -5.53 14.36 7.79
C ASP A 39 -6.11 14.80 6.44
N ASP A 40 -6.75 13.88 5.78
CA ASP A 40 -7.33 14.04 4.44
C ASP A 40 -8.76 14.61 4.51
N GLY A 41 -8.96 15.68 5.27
CA GLY A 41 -10.23 16.41 5.33
C GLY A 41 -11.22 15.84 6.35
N SER A 42 -10.78 15.36 7.51
CA SER A 42 -11.66 14.85 8.55
C SER A 42 -12.62 15.93 9.08
N SER A 43 -13.86 15.52 9.31
CA SER A 43 -14.90 16.32 9.92
C SER A 43 -15.30 15.86 11.34
N ASP A 44 -14.71 14.75 11.80
CA ASP A 44 -14.89 14.22 13.16
C ASP A 44 -13.90 14.83 14.16
N GLU A 45 -13.79 14.25 15.36
CA GLU A 45 -12.92 14.74 16.41
C GLU A 45 -11.42 14.41 16.19
N THR A 46 -11.00 13.91 15.00
CA THR A 46 -9.62 13.49 14.72
C THR A 46 -8.62 14.60 15.07
N ALA A 47 -8.78 15.82 14.55
CA ALA A 47 -7.85 16.92 14.79
C ALA A 47 -7.73 17.29 16.27
N LYS A 48 -8.88 17.36 16.97
CA LYS A 48 -8.90 17.71 18.42
C LYS A 48 -8.24 16.62 19.26
N MET A 49 -8.49 15.37 18.95
CA MET A 49 -7.91 14.23 19.65
C MET A 49 -6.38 14.25 19.50
N ILE A 50 -5.86 14.46 18.28
CA ILE A 50 -4.42 14.54 18.03
C ILE A 50 -3.78 15.70 18.81
N ALA A 51 -4.36 16.90 18.74
CA ALA A 51 -3.82 18.07 19.44
C ALA A 51 -3.74 17.85 20.97
N LYS A 52 -4.70 17.12 21.53
CA LYS A 52 -4.80 16.85 22.97
C LYS A 52 -3.93 15.68 23.43
N GLU A 53 -3.97 14.56 22.70
CA GLU A 53 -3.43 13.28 23.18
C GLU A 53 -2.07 12.93 22.56
N TYR A 54 -1.78 13.47 21.38
CA TYR A 54 -0.56 13.18 20.62
C TYR A 54 0.18 14.45 20.15
N PRO A 55 0.54 15.38 21.06
CA PRO A 55 1.12 16.69 20.70
C PRO A 55 2.49 16.59 20.01
N HIS A 56 3.16 15.44 20.07
CA HIS A 56 4.44 15.19 19.40
C HIS A 56 4.29 14.72 17.94
N VAL A 57 3.07 14.40 17.50
CA VAL A 57 2.78 14.03 16.11
C VAL A 57 2.81 15.29 15.24
N ARG A 58 3.51 15.22 14.13
CA ARG A 58 3.48 16.28 13.13
C ARG A 58 2.19 16.16 12.33
N TYR A 59 1.20 16.96 12.68
CA TYR A 59 -0.11 16.98 12.04
C TYR A 59 -0.11 17.89 10.81
N PHE A 60 -0.64 17.38 9.69
CA PHE A 60 -0.88 18.12 8.46
C PHE A 60 -2.31 17.86 7.99
N TYR A 61 -3.02 18.93 7.67
CA TYR A 61 -4.36 18.89 7.11
C TYR A 61 -4.31 19.18 5.61
N GLN A 62 -5.14 18.50 4.84
CA GLN A 62 -5.48 18.84 3.45
C GLN A 62 -6.97 18.65 3.22
N ASP A 63 -7.53 19.32 2.21
CA ASP A 63 -8.86 19.00 1.73
C ASP A 63 -8.86 17.56 1.17
N ASN A 64 -9.98 16.84 1.33
CA ASN A 64 -10.07 15.45 0.96
C ASN A 64 -9.71 15.23 -0.52
N ALA A 65 -8.61 14.54 -0.75
CA ALA A 65 -8.06 14.24 -2.08
C ALA A 65 -7.70 12.75 -2.24
N GLY A 66 -8.03 11.94 -1.25
CA GLY A 66 -7.81 10.51 -1.24
C GLY A 66 -6.49 10.06 -0.62
N VAL A 67 -6.41 8.76 -0.34
CA VAL A 67 -5.30 8.15 0.39
C VAL A 67 -3.94 8.30 -0.31
N SER A 68 -3.92 8.28 -1.65
CA SER A 68 -2.70 8.52 -2.44
C SER A 68 -2.15 9.91 -2.19
N ALA A 69 -2.98 10.96 -2.30
CA ALA A 69 -2.60 12.34 -2.06
C ALA A 69 -2.11 12.54 -0.62
N ALA A 70 -2.79 11.93 0.36
CA ALA A 70 -2.36 11.98 1.75
C ALA A 70 -0.99 11.32 1.96
N ARG A 71 -0.75 10.14 1.39
CA ARG A 71 0.56 9.49 1.48
C ARG A 71 1.65 10.30 0.78
N ASN A 72 1.37 10.86 -0.39
CA ASN A 72 2.30 11.71 -1.15
C ASN A 72 2.66 12.99 -0.40
N LEU A 73 1.68 13.66 0.22
CA LEU A 73 1.94 14.79 1.10
C LEU A 73 2.86 14.37 2.27
N GLY A 74 2.61 13.20 2.85
CA GLY A 74 3.47 12.62 3.89
C GLY A 74 4.89 12.39 3.41
N ILE A 75 5.10 11.78 2.24
CA ILE A 75 6.42 11.58 1.61
C ILE A 75 7.14 12.92 1.43
N LYS A 76 6.46 13.92 0.90
CA LYS A 76 6.99 15.28 0.69
C LYS A 76 7.38 15.99 2.00
N ARG A 77 6.63 15.79 3.08
CA ARG A 77 6.84 16.43 4.39
C ARG A 77 7.80 15.67 5.29
N ALA A 78 8.07 14.43 4.98
CA ALA A 78 8.98 13.56 5.74
C ALA A 78 10.43 14.03 5.60
N ARG A 79 11.19 13.93 6.71
CA ARG A 79 12.61 14.30 6.80
C ARG A 79 13.53 13.09 6.81
N GLY A 80 12.96 11.90 7.12
CA GLY A 80 13.70 10.65 7.20
C GLY A 80 14.15 10.14 5.85
N VAL A 81 15.24 9.42 5.84
CA VAL A 81 15.72 8.67 4.66
C VAL A 81 15.01 7.32 4.51
N TRP A 82 14.46 6.81 5.59
CA TRP A 82 13.59 5.64 5.63
C TRP A 82 12.15 6.09 5.85
N LEU A 83 11.25 5.58 5.03
CA LEU A 83 9.82 5.88 5.06
C LEU A 83 9.04 4.60 5.37
N ALA A 84 8.18 4.67 6.36
CA ALA A 84 7.21 3.62 6.68
C ALA A 84 5.81 4.20 6.62
N PHE A 85 4.84 3.36 6.29
CA PHE A 85 3.42 3.73 6.26
C PHE A 85 2.65 2.89 7.26
N LEU A 86 1.61 3.48 7.83
CA LEU A 86 0.66 2.76 8.67
C LEU A 86 -0.74 3.28 8.37
N ASP A 87 -1.63 2.42 7.92
CA ASP A 87 -3.03 2.76 7.75
C ASP A 87 -3.66 3.00 9.14
N SER A 88 -4.52 4.01 9.25
CA SER A 88 -5.04 4.52 10.53
C SER A 88 -5.96 3.55 11.30
N ASP A 89 -6.26 2.41 10.72
CA ASP A 89 -7.03 1.31 11.31
C ASP A 89 -6.18 0.06 11.60
N ASP A 90 -4.91 0.04 11.21
CA ASP A 90 -3.97 -1.05 11.47
C ASP A 90 -3.17 -0.85 12.77
N GLU A 91 -2.38 -1.84 13.16
CA GLU A 91 -1.58 -1.85 14.39
C GLU A 91 -0.25 -2.58 14.18
N TRP A 92 0.88 -1.93 14.47
CA TRP A 92 2.17 -2.58 14.45
C TRP A 92 2.44 -3.40 15.71
N LEU A 93 3.08 -4.55 15.55
CA LEU A 93 3.60 -5.32 16.66
C LEU A 93 5.01 -4.84 17.04
N VAL A 94 5.34 -5.01 18.32
CA VAL A 94 6.62 -4.58 18.89
C VAL A 94 7.81 -5.18 18.12
N GLY A 95 8.83 -4.34 17.87
CA GLY A 95 10.05 -4.77 17.20
C GLY A 95 10.03 -4.72 15.67
N LYS A 96 8.91 -4.32 15.04
CA LYS A 96 8.80 -4.23 13.58
C LYS A 96 9.91 -3.38 12.97
N LEU A 97 10.04 -2.14 13.41
CA LEU A 97 11.00 -1.20 12.84
C LEU A 97 12.45 -1.64 13.05
N ALA A 98 12.77 -2.12 14.25
CA ALA A 98 14.11 -2.63 14.57
C ALA A 98 14.47 -3.83 13.68
N ALA A 99 13.55 -4.80 13.52
CA ALA A 99 13.77 -5.97 12.68
C ALA A 99 13.94 -5.60 11.20
N GLN A 100 13.12 -4.69 10.68
CA GLN A 100 13.21 -4.25 9.29
C GLN A 100 14.50 -3.46 9.01
N LEU A 101 14.87 -2.52 9.88
CA LEU A 101 16.11 -1.75 9.74
C LEU A 101 17.33 -2.66 9.76
N LYS A 102 17.36 -3.63 10.69
CA LYS A 102 18.44 -4.62 10.75
C LYS A 102 18.52 -5.44 9.46
N ALA A 103 17.40 -5.97 8.99
CA ALA A 103 17.37 -6.78 7.77
C ALA A 103 17.81 -5.98 6.53
N LEU A 104 17.45 -4.71 6.43
CA LEU A 104 17.88 -3.83 5.34
C LEU A 104 19.36 -3.48 5.45
N GLN A 105 19.88 -3.29 6.66
CA GLN A 105 21.30 -3.08 6.89
C GLN A 105 22.12 -4.32 6.52
N ASP A 106 21.67 -5.51 6.94
CA ASP A 106 22.37 -6.79 6.69
C ASP A 106 22.35 -7.16 5.20
N SER A 107 21.27 -6.85 4.47
CA SER A 107 21.09 -7.20 3.05
C SER A 107 21.58 -6.13 2.08
N GLY A 108 21.70 -4.87 2.51
CA GLY A 108 21.95 -3.73 1.61
C GLY A 108 20.76 -3.35 0.72
N LEU A 109 19.59 -3.98 0.90
CA LEU A 109 18.39 -3.71 0.12
C LEU A 109 17.72 -2.40 0.57
N LYS A 110 16.82 -1.88 -0.27
CA LYS A 110 16.13 -0.59 -0.05
C LYS A 110 14.66 -0.72 0.29
N VAL A 111 14.09 -1.90 0.19
CA VAL A 111 12.67 -2.19 0.42
C VAL A 111 12.55 -3.43 1.29
N CYS A 112 11.75 -3.34 2.35
CA CYS A 112 11.47 -4.48 3.22
C CYS A 112 9.99 -4.48 3.58
N HIS A 113 9.37 -5.67 3.56
CA HIS A 113 8.03 -5.86 4.09
C HIS A 113 7.97 -7.05 5.04
N THR A 114 6.89 -7.13 5.82
CA THR A 114 6.72 -8.16 6.84
C THR A 114 5.49 -9.01 6.57
N GLN A 115 5.42 -10.18 7.21
CA GLN A 115 4.19 -10.92 7.36
C GLN A 115 3.20 -10.12 8.24
N GLU A 116 1.90 -10.42 8.09
CA GLU A 116 0.81 -9.75 8.78
C GLU A 116 -0.24 -10.76 9.28
N ILE A 117 -0.91 -10.41 10.35
CA ILE A 117 -2.05 -11.12 10.91
C ILE A 117 -3.31 -10.39 10.47
N TRP A 118 -4.27 -11.11 9.89
CA TRP A 118 -5.54 -10.51 9.49
C TRP A 118 -6.57 -10.68 10.59
N ILE A 119 -7.20 -9.56 10.96
CA ILE A 119 -8.28 -9.50 11.92
C ILE A 119 -9.51 -8.93 11.22
N ARG A 120 -10.60 -9.70 11.19
CA ARG A 120 -11.88 -9.26 10.60
C ARG A 120 -12.98 -9.36 11.64
N ASN A 121 -13.67 -8.25 11.88
CA ASN A 121 -14.72 -8.16 12.90
C ASN A 121 -14.23 -8.70 14.28
N GLY A 122 -13.00 -8.36 14.65
CA GLY A 122 -12.38 -8.79 15.92
C GLY A 122 -11.86 -10.23 15.94
N VAL A 123 -12.01 -11.01 14.87
CA VAL A 123 -11.56 -12.41 14.79
C VAL A 123 -10.37 -12.54 13.84
N ARG A 124 -9.34 -13.26 14.29
CA ARG A 124 -8.21 -13.62 13.43
C ARG A 124 -8.67 -14.56 12.32
N VAL A 125 -8.32 -14.23 11.07
CA VAL A 125 -8.61 -15.04 9.89
C VAL A 125 -7.32 -15.48 9.20
N ASN A 126 -7.31 -16.71 8.69
CA ASN A 126 -6.17 -17.23 7.96
C ASN A 126 -6.13 -16.67 6.53
N GLN A 127 -4.95 -16.34 6.07
CA GLN A 127 -4.71 -15.96 4.68
C GLN A 127 -4.84 -17.21 3.78
N MET A 128 -5.45 -17.02 2.60
CA MET A 128 -5.46 -18.07 1.57
C MET A 128 -4.07 -18.20 0.93
N ASN A 129 -3.74 -19.35 0.34
CA ASN A 129 -2.45 -19.60 -0.31
C ASN A 129 -2.07 -18.54 -1.36
N LYS A 130 -3.06 -17.96 -2.05
CA LYS A 130 -2.83 -16.88 -3.03
C LYS A 130 -2.26 -15.59 -2.41
N HIS A 131 -2.35 -15.41 -1.10
CA HIS A 131 -1.82 -14.25 -0.37
C HIS A 131 -0.46 -14.52 0.26
N LYS A 132 0.17 -15.67 -0.06
CA LYS A 132 1.50 -16.00 0.46
C LYS A 132 2.50 -14.93 0.04
N LYS A 133 3.16 -14.34 1.03
CA LYS A 133 4.19 -13.31 0.85
C LYS A 133 5.56 -13.94 0.62
N SER A 134 6.43 -13.22 -0.07
CA SER A 134 7.81 -13.65 -0.35
C SER A 134 8.73 -12.44 -0.49
N GLY A 135 10.04 -12.69 -0.50
CA GLY A 135 11.08 -11.71 -0.82
C GLY A 135 11.82 -12.07 -2.10
N GLY A 136 12.85 -11.28 -2.43
CA GLY A 136 13.61 -11.39 -3.66
C GLY A 136 13.01 -10.57 -4.81
N TRP A 137 13.17 -11.03 -6.02
CA TRP A 137 12.60 -10.44 -7.24
C TRP A 137 11.14 -10.87 -7.41
N ILE A 138 10.22 -10.21 -6.72
CA ILE A 138 8.82 -10.63 -6.59
C ILE A 138 7.85 -9.99 -7.58
N TYR A 139 8.33 -9.33 -8.63
CA TYR A 139 7.47 -8.68 -9.62
C TYR A 139 6.34 -9.61 -10.12
N LEU A 140 6.69 -10.82 -10.53
CA LEU A 140 5.70 -11.80 -11.02
C LEU A 140 4.66 -12.21 -9.96
N ASN A 141 5.07 -12.22 -8.69
CA ASN A 141 4.17 -12.51 -7.57
C ASN A 141 3.19 -11.35 -7.29
N CYS A 142 3.58 -10.11 -7.64
CA CYS A 142 2.73 -8.92 -7.49
C CYS A 142 1.66 -8.81 -8.60
N LEU A 143 1.88 -9.40 -9.78
CA LEU A 143 0.99 -9.25 -10.93
C LEU A 143 -0.47 -9.70 -10.67
N PRO A 144 -0.76 -10.85 -10.04
CA PRO A 144 -2.14 -11.29 -9.85
C PRO A 144 -2.92 -10.41 -8.88
N MET A 145 -2.25 -9.87 -7.85
CA MET A 145 -2.87 -9.10 -6.77
C MET A 145 -1.85 -8.30 -5.97
N CYS A 146 -2.32 -7.39 -5.11
CA CYS A 146 -1.45 -6.68 -4.17
C CYS A 146 -0.80 -7.66 -3.20
N ALA A 147 0.54 -7.82 -3.29
CA ALA A 147 1.32 -8.76 -2.48
C ALA A 147 1.78 -8.16 -1.15
N MET A 148 1.90 -6.85 -1.06
CA MET A 148 2.36 -6.11 0.11
C MET A 148 1.29 -5.11 0.54
N SER A 149 1.15 -4.87 1.84
CA SER A 149 0.30 -3.78 2.35
C SER A 149 1.16 -2.56 2.72
N PRO A 150 0.68 -1.33 2.57
CA PRO A 150 1.42 -0.15 2.98
C PRO A 150 1.88 -0.23 4.44
N SER A 151 1.02 -0.70 5.34
CA SER A 151 1.35 -0.85 6.77
C SER A 151 2.49 -1.83 7.07
N SER A 152 2.83 -2.73 6.14
CA SER A 152 3.89 -3.72 6.34
C SER A 152 5.28 -3.24 5.90
N ILE A 153 5.37 -2.14 5.14
CA ILE A 153 6.57 -1.78 4.39
C ILE A 153 7.49 -0.80 5.12
N LEU A 154 8.77 -0.90 4.82
CA LEU A 154 9.81 0.09 5.10
C LEU A 154 10.64 0.29 3.83
N ILE A 155 10.76 1.53 3.35
CA ILE A 155 11.36 1.87 2.05
C ILE A 155 12.37 3.01 2.23
N HIS A 156 13.52 2.91 1.56
CA HIS A 156 14.45 4.02 1.44
C HIS A 156 13.88 5.08 0.48
N ARG A 157 13.99 6.36 0.84
CA ARG A 157 13.45 7.50 0.06
C ARG A 157 13.85 7.48 -1.41
N SER A 158 15.11 7.10 -1.72
CA SER A 158 15.59 7.06 -3.11
C SER A 158 14.81 6.12 -4.02
N VAL A 159 13.99 5.23 -3.49
CA VAL A 159 13.10 4.37 -4.29
C VAL A 159 11.98 5.22 -4.88
N PHE A 160 11.35 6.10 -4.07
CA PHE A 160 10.33 7.02 -4.58
C PHE A 160 10.91 8.03 -5.58
N GLU A 161 12.15 8.49 -5.36
CA GLU A 161 12.85 9.37 -6.31
C GLU A 161 13.06 8.70 -7.67
N ALA A 162 13.22 7.38 -7.70
CA ALA A 162 13.43 6.61 -8.93
C ALA A 162 12.12 6.21 -9.62
N VAL A 163 11.15 5.67 -8.86
CA VAL A 163 9.92 5.10 -9.46
C VAL A 163 8.70 6.02 -9.37
N GLY A 164 8.81 7.15 -8.65
CA GLY A 164 7.71 8.08 -8.40
C GLY A 164 6.83 7.67 -7.20
N ASP A 165 5.94 8.57 -6.83
CA ASP A 165 5.04 8.45 -5.70
C ASP A 165 3.77 7.63 -6.02
N PHE A 166 2.79 7.58 -5.10
CA PHE A 166 1.48 6.97 -5.36
C PHE A 166 0.73 7.70 -6.46
N ASP A 167 0.04 6.97 -7.34
CA ASP A 167 -0.78 7.57 -8.39
C ASP A 167 -2.11 8.09 -7.81
N GLU A 168 -2.24 9.42 -7.75
CA GLU A 168 -3.44 10.08 -7.20
C GLU A 168 -4.67 9.94 -8.11
N SER A 169 -4.50 9.54 -9.36
CA SER A 169 -5.62 9.28 -10.27
C SER A 169 -6.30 7.93 -10.00
N LEU A 170 -5.68 7.07 -9.20
CA LEU A 170 -6.22 5.75 -8.83
C LEU A 170 -6.98 5.83 -7.51
N PRO A 171 -8.32 5.75 -7.52
CA PRO A 171 -9.11 5.78 -6.29
C PRO A 171 -9.00 4.50 -5.46
N ALA A 172 -8.43 3.44 -6.04
CA ALA A 172 -8.12 2.16 -5.38
C ALA A 172 -7.04 1.42 -6.16
N CYS A 173 -6.34 0.47 -5.51
CA CYS A 173 -5.18 -0.24 -6.06
C CYS A 173 -3.97 0.68 -6.36
N GLU A 174 -3.89 1.82 -5.72
CA GLU A 174 -2.77 2.74 -5.74
C GLU A 174 -1.49 2.08 -5.20
N ASP A 175 -1.66 1.23 -4.20
CA ASP A 175 -0.61 0.40 -3.62
C ASP A 175 -0.13 -0.68 -4.61
N TYR A 176 -1.06 -1.35 -5.29
CA TYR A 176 -0.73 -2.32 -6.33
C TYR A 176 0.08 -1.70 -7.48
N ASP A 177 -0.30 -0.50 -7.97
CA ASP A 177 0.43 0.25 -8.98
C ASP A 177 1.87 0.55 -8.52
N LEU A 178 2.02 1.07 -7.32
CA LEU A 178 3.34 1.41 -6.77
C LEU A 178 4.21 0.17 -6.59
N TRP A 179 3.65 -0.95 -6.07
CA TRP A 179 4.43 -2.17 -5.88
C TRP A 179 4.88 -2.79 -7.20
N LEU A 180 4.11 -2.70 -8.26
CA LEU A 180 4.55 -3.14 -9.58
C LEU A 180 5.77 -2.33 -10.05
N ARG A 181 5.74 -1.00 -9.93
CA ARG A 181 6.87 -0.14 -10.30
C ARG A 181 8.12 -0.46 -9.47
N ILE A 182 7.96 -0.58 -8.16
CA ILE A 182 9.08 -0.91 -7.26
C ILE A 182 9.65 -2.30 -7.55
N CYS A 183 8.80 -3.33 -7.60
CA CYS A 183 9.27 -4.71 -7.78
C CYS A 183 9.80 -5.00 -9.19
N ALA A 184 9.53 -4.14 -10.18
CA ALA A 184 10.17 -4.24 -11.48
C ALA A 184 11.68 -3.92 -11.43
N GLU A 185 12.09 -3.03 -10.50
CA GLU A 185 13.44 -2.48 -10.42
C GLU A 185 14.21 -2.88 -9.15
N TYR A 186 13.52 -3.25 -8.08
CA TYR A 186 14.13 -3.50 -6.78
C TYR A 186 13.83 -4.90 -6.26
N GLU A 187 14.86 -5.51 -5.71
CA GLU A 187 14.73 -6.70 -4.88
C GLU A 187 14.15 -6.31 -3.51
N VAL A 188 13.27 -7.15 -2.96
CA VAL A 188 12.53 -6.86 -1.74
C VAL A 188 12.92 -7.82 -0.63
N CYS A 189 13.31 -7.28 0.53
CA CYS A 189 13.50 -8.05 1.76
C CYS A 189 12.14 -8.46 2.33
N TYR A 190 12.01 -9.69 2.78
CA TYR A 190 10.81 -10.20 3.43
C TYR A 190 11.11 -10.79 4.80
N LEU A 191 10.40 -10.33 5.81
CA LEU A 191 10.43 -10.91 7.15
C LEU A 191 9.21 -11.81 7.37
N PRO A 192 9.40 -13.11 7.57
CA PRO A 192 8.29 -14.07 7.75
C PRO A 192 7.60 -13.96 9.12
N THR A 193 8.21 -13.28 10.07
CA THR A 193 7.60 -12.98 11.37
C THR A 193 6.50 -11.94 11.19
N PRO A 194 5.28 -12.18 11.70
CA PRO A 194 4.23 -11.18 11.68
C PRO A 194 4.59 -9.99 12.57
N PHE A 195 4.57 -8.79 11.99
CA PHE A 195 4.79 -7.53 12.70
C PHE A 195 3.65 -6.53 12.52
N LEU A 196 2.51 -6.99 12.01
CA LEU A 196 1.35 -6.16 11.71
C LEU A 196 0.07 -6.93 12.00
N ASN A 197 -0.83 -6.33 12.78
CA ASN A 197 -2.23 -6.68 12.82
C ASN A 197 -2.98 -5.81 11.80
N LYS A 198 -3.47 -6.43 10.73
CA LYS A 198 -4.26 -5.76 9.69
C LYS A 198 -5.74 -5.96 9.97
N TYR A 199 -6.40 -4.86 10.30
CA TYR A 199 -7.83 -4.88 10.62
C TYR A 199 -8.68 -4.65 9.36
N GLY A 200 -9.81 -5.31 9.29
CA GLY A 200 -10.72 -5.18 8.18
C GLY A 200 -12.11 -5.72 8.52
N GLY A 201 -13.01 -5.62 7.53
CA GLY A 201 -14.40 -6.02 7.70
C GLY A 201 -15.33 -4.88 8.05
N HIS A 202 -14.82 -3.68 8.36
CA HIS A 202 -15.64 -2.48 8.60
C HIS A 202 -16.21 -1.92 7.28
N GLU A 203 -17.30 -1.17 7.38
CA GLU A 203 -18.09 -0.73 6.21
C GLU A 203 -17.34 0.30 5.35
N ASP A 204 -16.55 1.17 5.96
CA ASP A 204 -15.79 2.25 5.34
C ASP A 204 -14.42 1.80 4.77
N GLN A 205 -14.18 0.50 4.68
CA GLN A 205 -12.97 -0.05 4.06
C GLN A 205 -12.91 0.30 2.56
N LEU A 206 -11.81 0.91 2.10
CA LEU A 206 -11.64 1.39 0.71
C LEU A 206 -11.96 0.30 -0.33
N SER A 207 -11.53 -0.94 -0.10
CA SER A 207 -11.79 -2.06 -1.00
C SER A 207 -13.28 -2.45 -1.13
N ARG A 208 -14.15 -1.94 -0.27
CA ARG A 208 -15.61 -2.12 -0.34
C ARG A 208 -16.33 -0.96 -1.03
N GLN A 209 -15.73 0.22 -1.04
CA GLN A 209 -16.31 1.41 -1.68
C GLN A 209 -16.30 1.31 -3.20
N HIS A 210 -15.37 0.54 -3.75
CA HIS A 210 -15.21 0.39 -5.20
C HIS A 210 -15.53 -1.03 -5.66
N TRP A 211 -16.51 -1.16 -6.54
CA TRP A 211 -16.78 -2.44 -7.20
C TRP A 211 -15.73 -2.74 -8.28
N GLY A 212 -15.42 -3.99 -8.48
CA GLY A 212 -14.59 -4.43 -9.60
C GLY A 212 -13.14 -3.90 -9.54
N MET A 213 -12.42 -4.22 -8.47
CA MET A 213 -11.02 -3.78 -8.24
C MET A 213 -10.09 -4.06 -9.43
N ASP A 214 -10.39 -5.08 -10.25
CA ASP A 214 -9.58 -5.37 -11.44
C ASP A 214 -9.65 -4.27 -12.50
N ARG A 215 -10.63 -3.36 -12.47
CA ARG A 215 -10.64 -2.16 -13.35
C ARG A 215 -9.41 -1.28 -13.09
N PHE A 216 -9.05 -1.09 -11.84
CA PHE A 216 -7.89 -0.27 -11.45
C PHE A 216 -6.57 -1.03 -11.66
N ARG A 217 -6.57 -2.36 -11.41
CA ARG A 217 -5.40 -3.20 -11.73
C ARG A 217 -5.09 -3.23 -13.22
N VAL A 218 -6.11 -3.23 -14.09
CA VAL A 218 -5.94 -3.11 -15.55
C VAL A 218 -5.20 -1.81 -15.88
N ILE A 219 -5.58 -0.68 -15.29
CA ILE A 219 -4.88 0.60 -15.51
C ILE A 219 -3.41 0.50 -15.10
N ALA A 220 -3.12 -0.05 -13.92
CA ALA A 220 -1.74 -0.22 -13.45
C ALA A 220 -0.92 -1.14 -14.35
N LEU A 221 -1.50 -2.24 -14.85
CA LEU A 221 -0.83 -3.16 -15.77
C LEU A 221 -0.57 -2.52 -17.13
N GLU A 222 -1.52 -1.74 -17.67
CA GLU A 222 -1.32 -0.96 -18.89
C GLU A 222 -0.19 0.07 -18.74
N LYS A 223 -0.10 0.76 -17.59
CA LYS A 223 1.02 1.66 -17.27
C LYS A 223 2.36 0.92 -17.32
N MET A 224 2.43 -0.28 -16.72
CA MET A 224 3.65 -1.08 -16.73
C MET A 224 4.05 -1.51 -18.15
N LEU A 225 3.12 -1.96 -18.99
CA LEU A 225 3.40 -2.32 -20.38
C LEU A 225 3.87 -1.13 -21.21
N ASN A 226 3.36 0.07 -20.94
CA ASN A 226 3.71 1.30 -21.65
C ASN A 226 4.95 2.00 -21.11
N SER A 227 5.51 1.56 -19.98
CA SER A 227 6.65 2.20 -19.32
C SER A 227 7.97 2.05 -20.09
N GLY A 228 8.10 1.02 -20.92
CA GLY A 228 9.33 0.67 -21.63
C GLY A 228 10.43 0.07 -20.74
N GLY A 229 10.19 -0.07 -19.41
CA GLY A 229 11.18 -0.56 -18.44
C GLY A 229 11.14 -2.08 -18.16
N LEU A 230 10.22 -2.82 -18.77
CA LEU A 230 10.10 -4.26 -18.55
C LEU A 230 11.00 -5.06 -19.48
N ASP A 231 11.71 -6.04 -18.95
CA ASP A 231 12.33 -7.08 -19.76
C ASP A 231 11.27 -7.98 -20.44
N LYS A 232 11.70 -8.84 -21.37
CA LYS A 232 10.79 -9.68 -22.16
C LYS A 232 9.89 -10.59 -21.32
N ASP A 233 10.43 -11.15 -20.25
CA ASP A 233 9.70 -12.11 -19.40
C ASP A 233 8.66 -11.38 -18.54
N LYS A 234 9.05 -10.26 -17.92
CA LYS A 234 8.12 -9.40 -17.17
C LYS A 234 7.04 -8.83 -18.08
N PHE A 235 7.39 -8.39 -19.30
CA PHE A 235 6.44 -7.88 -20.27
C PHE A 235 5.40 -8.95 -20.66
N ALA A 236 5.86 -10.15 -21.04
CA ALA A 236 4.98 -11.24 -21.39
C ALA A 236 4.04 -11.66 -20.26
N ALA A 237 4.58 -11.77 -19.03
CA ALA A 237 3.79 -12.10 -17.85
C ALA A 237 2.75 -11.00 -17.52
N THR A 238 3.14 -9.72 -17.61
CA THR A 238 2.23 -8.58 -17.39
C THR A 238 1.10 -8.59 -18.41
N LYS A 239 1.41 -8.78 -19.70
CA LYS A 239 0.43 -8.89 -20.78
C LYS A 239 -0.55 -10.05 -20.51
N ALA A 240 -0.06 -11.23 -20.14
CA ALA A 240 -0.90 -12.38 -19.85
C ALA A 240 -1.88 -12.12 -18.69
N VAL A 241 -1.41 -11.48 -17.60
CA VAL A 241 -2.28 -11.12 -16.47
C VAL A 241 -3.28 -10.03 -16.86
N LEU A 242 -2.88 -9.05 -17.67
CA LEU A 242 -3.78 -8.02 -18.20
C LEU A 242 -4.93 -8.65 -18.99
N LEU A 243 -4.63 -9.52 -19.94
CA LEU A 243 -5.63 -10.22 -20.75
C LEU A 243 -6.61 -11.02 -19.87
N SER A 244 -6.10 -11.80 -18.93
CA SER A 244 -6.93 -12.57 -17.98
C SER A 244 -7.87 -11.66 -17.16
N LYS A 245 -7.39 -10.50 -16.69
CA LYS A 245 -8.24 -9.55 -15.94
C LYS A 245 -9.29 -8.89 -16.83
N LEU A 246 -8.96 -8.57 -18.08
CA LEU A 246 -9.91 -8.04 -19.05
C LEU A 246 -11.02 -9.04 -19.37
N GLU A 247 -10.70 -10.33 -19.53
CA GLU A 247 -11.68 -11.40 -19.72
C GLU A 247 -12.63 -11.54 -18.53
N ILE A 248 -12.08 -11.51 -17.30
CA ILE A 248 -12.89 -11.55 -16.07
C ILE A 248 -13.85 -10.36 -16.01
N LEU A 249 -13.36 -9.16 -16.32
CA LEU A 249 -14.18 -7.94 -16.36
C LEU A 249 -15.26 -8.02 -17.46
N LEU A 250 -14.90 -8.46 -18.66
CA LEU A 250 -15.82 -8.66 -19.79
C LEU A 250 -16.95 -9.61 -19.43
N ASN A 251 -16.60 -10.80 -18.92
CA ASN A 251 -17.59 -11.80 -18.51
C ASN A 251 -18.50 -11.26 -17.39
N GLY A 252 -17.93 -10.53 -16.43
CA GLY A 252 -18.71 -9.88 -15.40
C GLY A 252 -19.62 -8.76 -15.90
N ALA A 253 -19.18 -7.99 -16.89
CA ALA A 253 -19.97 -6.94 -17.54
C ALA A 253 -21.15 -7.52 -18.33
N LEU A 254 -20.90 -8.57 -19.12
CA LEU A 254 -21.94 -9.28 -19.88
C LEU A 254 -23.03 -9.86 -18.97
N LYS A 255 -22.63 -10.54 -17.89
CA LYS A 255 -23.59 -11.09 -16.90
C LYS A 255 -24.49 -10.05 -16.25
N ARG A 256 -24.01 -8.81 -16.11
CA ARG A 256 -24.73 -7.69 -15.48
C ARG A 256 -25.38 -6.73 -16.47
N GLY A 257 -25.33 -7.02 -17.77
CA GLY A 257 -25.88 -6.16 -18.83
C GLY A 257 -25.15 -4.80 -18.96
N ASN A 258 -23.90 -4.68 -18.48
CA ASN A 258 -23.12 -3.47 -18.62
C ASN A 258 -22.42 -3.41 -19.99
N ALA A 259 -23.16 -2.98 -21.02
CA ALA A 259 -22.69 -2.93 -22.39
C ALA A 259 -21.47 -2.01 -22.60
N SER A 260 -21.43 -0.87 -21.87
CA SER A 260 -20.30 0.08 -21.98
C SER A 260 -19.00 -0.54 -21.50
N LEU A 261 -18.99 -1.17 -20.32
CA LEU A 261 -17.79 -1.84 -19.82
C LEU A 261 -17.39 -3.04 -20.68
N ALA A 262 -18.38 -3.79 -21.18
CA ALA A 262 -18.11 -4.93 -22.06
C ALA A 262 -17.38 -4.48 -23.34
N GLU A 263 -17.84 -3.37 -23.94
CA GLU A 263 -17.20 -2.82 -25.14
C GLU A 263 -15.79 -2.29 -24.84
N GLN A 264 -15.59 -1.56 -23.75
CA GLN A 264 -14.25 -1.13 -23.32
C GLN A 264 -13.29 -2.31 -23.15
N CYS A 265 -13.76 -3.42 -22.56
CA CYS A 265 -12.92 -4.61 -22.41
C CYS A 265 -12.57 -5.26 -23.75
N ARG A 266 -13.54 -5.34 -24.72
CA ARG A 266 -13.27 -5.89 -26.06
C ARG A 266 -12.23 -5.08 -26.83
N VAL A 267 -12.37 -3.75 -26.81
CA VAL A 267 -11.42 -2.86 -27.46
C VAL A 267 -10.00 -3.06 -26.89
N LYS A 268 -9.88 -3.13 -25.56
CA LYS A 268 -8.58 -3.37 -24.92
C LYS A 268 -8.02 -4.76 -25.22
N LEU A 269 -8.85 -5.81 -25.21
CA LEU A 269 -8.43 -7.16 -25.61
C LEU A 269 -7.83 -7.14 -27.02
N ALA A 270 -8.53 -6.56 -27.99
CA ALA A 270 -8.07 -6.47 -29.38
C ALA A 270 -6.74 -5.70 -29.55
N VAL A 271 -6.42 -4.76 -28.65
CA VAL A 271 -5.14 -4.03 -28.68
C VAL A 271 -3.98 -4.90 -28.17
N TYR A 272 -4.25 -5.76 -27.20
CA TYR A 272 -3.20 -6.53 -26.54
C TYR A 272 -3.11 -8.00 -27.00
N GLU A 273 -4.05 -8.56 -27.75
CA GLU A 273 -3.92 -9.87 -28.42
C GLU A 273 -2.90 -9.82 -29.56
#